data_ea9158d7027dd296c907b30739792079
#
_entry.id   ea9158d7027dd296c907b30739792079
#
_cell.length_a   1.000
_cell.length_b   1.000
_cell.length_c   1.000
_cell.angle_alpha   90.00
_cell.angle_beta   90.00
_cell.angle_gamma   90.00
#
_symmetry.space_group_name_H-M   'P 1'
#
loop_
_entity.id
_entity.type
_entity.pdbx_description
1 polymer ?
#
loop_
_entity_poly.entity_id
_entity_poly.type
_entity_poly.pdbx_seq_one_letter_code
_entity_poly.pdbx_strand_id
1 'polypeptide(L)'
;LRIAITELKILEILKCQEIEAACPKNPGKDSGKGFFMSKTPEYKLYKSPNGWYSMVIPVHWVHMVIEGIPAFFEENGSGALQVYAFENKSGSYNLREELERYLKTHEINFEEDKIAVFDNEEGSKIMACEFTKEDRFWMVYMIANRKRMILLTYNSDETPHNYLVNELTTVISSIRFF
;
A
#
# COMPACT_ATOMS: atom_id res chain seq x y z
N LEU A 1 6.53 23.27 1.43
CA LEU A 1 5.83 23.52 0.13
C LEU A 1 6.09 22.41 -0.91
N ARG A 2 6.43 21.17 -0.50
CA ARG A 2 6.63 20.01 -1.40
C ARG A 2 5.64 18.87 -1.16
N ILE A 3 4.79 18.94 -0.15
CA ILE A 3 3.92 17.84 0.30
C ILE A 3 2.63 17.74 -0.52
N ALA A 4 2.16 18.82 -1.14
CA ALA A 4 0.91 18.84 -1.93
C ALA A 4 0.92 18.05 -3.25
N ILE A 5 2.07 17.52 -3.69
CA ILE A 5 2.19 16.86 -4.99
C ILE A 5 1.87 15.35 -4.90
N THR A 6 2.06 14.72 -3.73
CA THR A 6 1.92 13.27 -3.57
C THR A 6 0.49 12.86 -3.21
N GLU A 7 -0.26 13.66 -2.47
CA GLU A 7 -1.69 13.44 -2.21
C GLU A 7 -2.53 13.42 -3.49
N LEU A 8 -2.25 14.35 -4.41
CA LEU A 8 -2.84 14.36 -5.74
C LEU A 8 -2.49 13.09 -6.53
N LYS A 9 -1.29 12.52 -6.36
CA LYS A 9 -0.86 11.32 -7.10
C LYS A 9 -1.54 10.04 -6.63
N ILE A 10 -1.73 9.82 -5.33
CA ILE A 10 -2.48 8.65 -4.82
C ILE A 10 -3.94 8.72 -5.27
N LEU A 11 -4.56 9.89 -5.18
CA LEU A 11 -5.95 10.12 -5.65
C LEU A 11 -6.07 10.06 -7.18
N GLU A 12 -5.07 10.54 -7.94
CA GLU A 12 -5.05 10.43 -9.40
C GLU A 12 -4.83 8.99 -9.87
N ILE A 13 -3.98 8.22 -9.20
CA ILE A 13 -3.74 6.80 -9.52
C ILE A 13 -5.01 5.97 -9.27
N LEU A 14 -5.72 6.21 -8.17
CA LEU A 14 -7.01 5.56 -7.88
C LEU A 14 -8.08 5.92 -8.91
N LYS A 15 -8.14 7.18 -9.38
CA LYS A 15 -9.05 7.62 -10.44
C LYS A 15 -8.68 7.07 -11.82
N CYS A 16 -7.40 6.87 -12.13
CA CYS A 16 -6.96 6.27 -13.40
C CYS A 16 -7.34 4.79 -13.50
N GLN A 17 -7.34 4.04 -12.40
CA GLN A 17 -7.77 2.64 -12.38
C GLN A 17 -9.29 2.49 -12.67
N GLU A 18 -10.12 3.43 -12.24
CA GLU A 18 -11.56 3.46 -12.60
C GLU A 18 -11.80 3.76 -14.09
N ILE A 19 -10.91 4.51 -14.76
CA ILE A 19 -11.04 4.89 -16.17
C ILE A 19 -10.57 3.75 -17.10
N GLU A 20 -9.56 2.97 -16.75
CA GLU A 20 -9.10 1.83 -17.56
C GLU A 20 -10.11 0.68 -17.60
N ALA A 21 -10.93 0.51 -16.59
CA ALA A 21 -12.01 -0.50 -16.56
C ALA A 21 -13.19 -0.16 -17.50
N ALA A 22 -13.28 1.08 -18.02
CA ALA A 22 -14.42 1.57 -18.80
C ALA A 22 -14.14 1.73 -20.30
N CYS A 23 -12.96 1.37 -20.82
CA CYS A 23 -12.62 1.61 -22.23
C CYS A 23 -12.89 0.37 -23.13
N PRO A 24 -13.76 0.44 -24.17
CA PRO A 24 -14.01 -0.69 -25.07
C PRO A 24 -12.85 -0.87 -26.05
N LYS A 25 -12.44 -2.13 -26.20
CA LYS A 25 -11.40 -2.56 -27.15
C LYS A 25 -11.87 -2.34 -28.59
N ASN A 26 -11.14 -1.50 -29.33
CA ASN A 26 -11.29 -1.41 -30.78
C ASN A 26 -10.10 -2.10 -31.45
N PRO A 27 -10.30 -3.03 -32.41
CA PRO A 27 -9.23 -3.66 -33.14
C PRO A 27 -8.98 -2.92 -34.49
N GLY A 28 -7.78 -2.41 -34.72
CA GLY A 28 -7.42 -1.76 -35.98
C GLY A 28 -5.94 -1.53 -36.20
N LYS A 29 -5.30 -2.49 -36.88
CA LYS A 29 -4.18 -2.42 -37.87
C LYS A 29 -2.91 -1.60 -37.62
N ASP A 30 -1.80 -2.36 -37.54
CA ASP A 30 -0.46 -2.25 -38.15
C ASP A 30 0.23 -0.89 -38.38
N SER A 31 1.40 -0.74 -37.70
CA SER A 31 2.69 -0.56 -38.41
C SER A 31 3.83 -0.57 -37.38
N GLY A 32 4.88 -1.32 -37.69
CA GLY A 32 5.98 -1.67 -36.77
C GLY A 32 6.83 -0.47 -36.33
N LYS A 33 7.12 -0.47 -35.05
CA LYS A 33 8.33 0.07 -34.41
C LYS A 33 8.42 -0.56 -33.02
N GLY A 34 9.65 -0.93 -32.61
CA GLY A 34 10.00 -1.72 -31.44
C GLY A 34 9.11 -1.51 -30.22
N PHE A 35 8.32 -2.49 -29.92
CA PHE A 35 7.44 -2.53 -28.78
C PHE A 35 8.29 -2.87 -27.56
N PHE A 36 8.61 -1.87 -26.74
CA PHE A 36 8.91 -2.14 -25.34
C PHE A 36 7.62 -2.70 -24.74
N MET A 37 7.50 -4.02 -24.70
CA MET A 37 6.47 -4.68 -23.90
C MET A 37 6.70 -4.28 -22.44
N SER A 38 5.92 -3.34 -21.92
CA SER A 38 5.77 -3.20 -20.49
C SER A 38 5.12 -4.50 -20.01
N LYS A 39 5.93 -5.42 -19.47
CA LYS A 39 5.37 -6.60 -18.81
C LYS A 39 4.46 -6.10 -17.71
N THR A 40 3.18 -6.39 -17.81
CA THR A 40 2.25 -6.22 -16.69
C THR A 40 2.87 -6.94 -15.50
N PRO A 41 3.01 -6.31 -14.33
CA PRO A 41 3.62 -6.96 -13.19
C PRO A 41 2.81 -8.21 -12.82
N GLU A 42 3.49 -9.32 -12.65
CA GLU A 42 2.88 -10.56 -12.18
C GLU A 42 2.80 -10.54 -10.66
N TYR A 43 1.69 -11.02 -10.10
CA TYR A 43 1.45 -11.07 -8.66
C TYR A 43 1.23 -12.51 -8.19
N LYS A 44 1.69 -12.80 -6.98
CA LYS A 44 1.42 -14.05 -6.25
C LYS A 44 0.61 -13.79 -5.01
N LEU A 45 -0.29 -14.73 -4.66
CA LEU A 45 -1.09 -14.63 -3.44
C LEU A 45 -0.22 -14.94 -2.21
N TYR A 46 -0.22 -14.02 -1.26
CA TYR A 46 0.30 -14.24 0.10
C TYR A 46 -0.86 -14.44 1.06
N LYS A 47 -0.76 -15.44 1.94
CA LYS A 47 -1.68 -15.66 3.08
C LYS A 47 -0.89 -15.55 4.37
N SER A 48 -1.40 -14.79 5.33
CA SER A 48 -0.76 -14.66 6.64
C SER A 48 -0.68 -16.02 7.34
N PRO A 49 0.39 -16.33 8.09
CA PRO A 49 0.56 -17.61 8.77
C PRO A 49 -0.58 -17.97 9.73
N ASN A 50 -1.19 -16.96 10.36
CA ASN A 50 -2.33 -17.13 11.26
C ASN A 50 -3.69 -17.21 10.54
N GLY A 51 -3.71 -17.11 9.20
CA GLY A 51 -4.94 -17.15 8.41
C GLY A 51 -5.86 -15.94 8.59
N TRP A 52 -5.36 -14.79 9.02
CA TRP A 52 -6.19 -13.63 9.30
C TRP A 52 -6.44 -12.76 8.08
N TYR A 53 -5.52 -12.74 7.13
CA TYR A 53 -5.62 -11.97 5.90
C TYR A 53 -4.85 -12.59 4.75
N SER A 54 -5.18 -12.18 3.54
CA SER A 54 -4.37 -12.37 2.35
C SER A 54 -4.17 -11.05 1.62
N MET A 55 -3.16 -11.00 0.76
CA MET A 55 -2.89 -9.92 -0.17
C MET A 55 -2.11 -10.46 -1.36
N VAL A 56 -2.08 -9.73 -2.47
CA VAL A 56 -1.19 -10.07 -3.58
C VAL A 56 0.15 -9.34 -3.41
N ILE A 57 1.23 -10.00 -3.83
CA ILE A 57 2.60 -9.47 -3.77
C ILE A 57 3.22 -9.62 -5.17
N PRO A 58 3.94 -8.63 -5.71
CA PRO A 58 4.67 -8.78 -6.95
C PRO A 58 5.58 -10.01 -6.90
N VAL A 59 5.62 -10.81 -7.97
CA VAL A 59 6.40 -12.08 -7.98
C VAL A 59 7.89 -11.87 -7.79
N HIS A 60 8.41 -10.72 -8.23
CA HIS A 60 9.81 -10.35 -8.12
C HIS A 60 10.22 -9.85 -6.73
N TRP A 61 9.24 -9.57 -5.84
CA TRP A 61 9.56 -9.19 -4.48
C TRP A 61 9.99 -10.39 -3.64
N VAL A 62 11.04 -10.19 -2.85
CA VAL A 62 11.52 -11.14 -1.83
C VAL A 62 10.62 -11.06 -0.62
N HIS A 63 10.32 -12.21 -0.01
CA HIS A 63 9.61 -12.31 1.26
C HIS A 63 10.55 -12.85 2.32
N MET A 64 10.64 -12.15 3.44
CA MET A 64 11.37 -12.57 4.64
C MET A 64 10.47 -12.41 5.87
N VAL A 65 10.84 -13.09 6.96
CA VAL A 65 10.26 -12.85 8.29
C VAL A 65 11.38 -12.34 9.18
N ILE A 66 11.24 -11.11 9.65
CA ILE A 66 12.22 -10.43 10.50
C ILE A 66 11.56 -10.22 11.87
N GLU A 67 12.09 -10.85 12.92
CA GLU A 67 11.54 -10.80 14.27
C GLU A 67 10.04 -11.19 14.36
N GLY A 68 9.63 -12.13 13.52
CA GLY A 68 8.24 -12.58 13.43
C GLY A 68 7.33 -11.71 12.57
N ILE A 69 7.85 -10.65 11.95
CA ILE A 69 7.12 -9.70 11.12
C ILE A 69 7.40 -10.02 9.64
N PRO A 70 6.36 -10.28 8.82
CA PRO A 70 6.53 -10.40 7.38
C PRO A 70 7.05 -9.10 6.75
N ALA A 71 8.10 -9.21 5.95
CA ALA A 71 8.70 -8.12 5.21
C ALA A 71 8.81 -8.50 3.72
N PHE A 72 8.52 -7.55 2.85
CA PHE A 72 8.51 -7.69 1.40
C PHE A 72 9.29 -6.55 0.77
N PHE A 73 10.19 -6.85 -0.16
CA PHE A 73 11.05 -5.85 -0.79
C PHE A 73 11.60 -6.33 -2.13
N GLU A 74 12.00 -5.40 -2.98
CA GLU A 74 12.82 -5.71 -4.15
C GLU A 74 14.25 -6.00 -3.74
N GLU A 75 14.89 -7.03 -4.31
CA GLU A 75 16.24 -7.48 -3.94
C GLU A 75 17.30 -6.36 -4.03
N ASN A 76 17.13 -5.44 -4.98
CA ASN A 76 18.01 -4.28 -5.16
C ASN A 76 17.30 -2.95 -4.85
N GLY A 77 16.16 -3.00 -4.16
CA GLY A 77 15.38 -1.81 -3.81
C GLY A 77 15.92 -1.11 -2.56
N SER A 78 15.59 0.18 -2.42
CA SER A 78 16.00 1.01 -1.28
C SER A 78 15.06 0.91 -0.08
N GLY A 79 13.95 0.15 -0.19
CA GLY A 79 12.91 0.11 0.85
C GLY A 79 12.28 -1.26 1.06
N ALA A 80 11.52 -1.38 2.14
CA ALA A 80 10.81 -2.60 2.51
C ALA A 80 9.40 -2.30 3.06
N LEU A 81 8.44 -3.15 2.68
CA LEU A 81 7.09 -3.19 3.21
C LEU A 81 7.03 -4.20 4.35
N GLN A 82 6.69 -3.77 5.55
CA GLN A 82 6.45 -4.61 6.72
C GLN A 82 4.95 -4.68 7.03
N VAL A 83 4.47 -5.85 7.48
CA VAL A 83 3.04 -6.07 7.72
C VAL A 83 2.80 -6.60 9.12
N TYR A 84 2.09 -5.83 9.92
CA TYR A 84 1.71 -6.15 11.29
C TYR A 84 0.22 -6.45 11.33
N ALA A 85 -0.17 -7.52 12.03
CA ALA A 85 -1.57 -7.86 12.20
C ALA A 85 -1.92 -7.96 13.68
N PHE A 86 -3.01 -7.31 14.07
CA PHE A 86 -3.48 -7.21 15.45
C PHE A 86 -4.91 -7.73 15.56
N GLU A 87 -5.23 -8.33 16.70
CA GLU A 87 -6.58 -8.74 17.03
C GLU A 87 -7.05 -8.07 18.33
N ASN A 88 -8.22 -7.43 18.28
CA ASN A 88 -8.91 -6.91 19.45
C ASN A 88 -10.14 -7.79 19.73
N LYS A 89 -10.05 -8.62 20.77
CA LYS A 89 -11.12 -9.57 21.15
C LYS A 89 -12.34 -8.90 21.78
N SER A 90 -12.16 -7.69 22.32
CA SER A 90 -13.17 -7.00 23.12
C SER A 90 -13.86 -5.82 22.45
N GLY A 91 -13.42 -5.42 21.25
CA GLY A 91 -13.94 -4.22 20.61
C GLY A 91 -13.65 -4.14 19.12
N SER A 92 -13.94 -2.97 18.55
CA SER A 92 -13.58 -2.59 17.19
C SER A 92 -12.38 -1.64 17.22
N TYR A 93 -11.64 -1.58 16.11
CA TYR A 93 -10.59 -0.59 15.92
C TYR A 93 -11.16 0.73 15.40
N ASN A 94 -10.71 1.84 15.96
CA ASN A 94 -10.87 3.16 15.42
C ASN A 94 -9.58 3.53 14.68
N LEU A 95 -9.57 3.47 13.35
CA LEU A 95 -8.37 3.68 12.53
C LEU A 95 -7.72 5.04 12.78
N ARG A 96 -8.54 6.08 13.01
CA ARG A 96 -8.04 7.43 13.31
C ARG A 96 -7.22 7.44 14.61
N GLU A 97 -7.80 6.90 15.68
CA GLU A 97 -7.12 6.85 16.99
C GLU A 97 -5.85 5.97 16.94
N GLU A 98 -5.89 4.87 16.17
CA GLU A 98 -4.74 4.00 16.01
C GLU A 98 -3.62 4.68 15.22
N LEU A 99 -3.97 5.38 14.13
CA LEU A 99 -2.99 6.12 13.33
C LEU A 99 -2.39 7.29 14.13
N GLU A 100 -3.21 8.04 14.86
CA GLU A 100 -2.74 9.13 15.73
C GLU A 100 -1.79 8.60 16.81
N ARG A 101 -2.13 7.47 17.43
CA ARG A 101 -1.27 6.79 18.41
C ARG A 101 0.07 6.36 17.80
N TYR A 102 0.01 5.75 16.60
CA TYR A 102 1.20 5.33 15.87
C TYR A 102 2.11 6.51 15.55
N LEU A 103 1.58 7.57 14.96
CA LEU A 103 2.34 8.78 14.63
C LEU A 103 2.97 9.42 15.86
N LYS A 104 2.23 9.48 16.97
CA LYS A 104 2.74 9.98 18.23
C LYS A 104 3.93 9.18 18.76
N THR A 105 3.95 7.84 18.62
CA THR A 105 5.11 7.02 19.01
C THR A 105 6.34 7.30 18.17
N HIS A 106 6.14 7.82 16.96
CA HIS A 106 7.21 8.25 16.05
C HIS A 106 7.52 9.75 16.14
N GLU A 107 6.91 10.48 17.10
CA GLU A 107 7.08 11.93 17.26
C GLU A 107 6.62 12.73 16.02
N ILE A 108 5.66 12.20 15.27
CA ILE A 108 5.04 12.84 14.12
C ILE A 108 3.68 13.41 14.55
N ASN A 109 3.43 14.67 14.19
CA ASN A 109 2.13 15.30 14.44
C ASN A 109 1.07 14.72 13.51
N PHE A 110 -0.11 14.43 14.07
CA PHE A 110 -1.27 14.08 13.27
C PHE A 110 -1.84 15.37 12.62
N GLU A 111 -1.83 15.44 11.30
CA GLU A 111 -2.36 16.54 10.52
C GLU A 111 -3.43 15.98 9.58
N GLU A 112 -4.69 16.40 9.76
CA GLU A 112 -5.85 15.82 9.07
C GLU A 112 -5.77 15.95 7.54
N ASP A 113 -5.23 17.06 7.06
CA ASP A 113 -5.01 17.35 5.64
C ASP A 113 -3.90 16.52 4.98
N LYS A 114 -3.14 15.78 5.79
CA LYS A 114 -2.09 14.84 5.33
C LYS A 114 -2.52 13.37 5.43
N ILE A 115 -3.77 13.11 5.80
CA ILE A 115 -4.30 11.76 5.93
C ILE A 115 -5.22 11.45 4.75
N ALA A 116 -4.86 10.45 3.96
CA ALA A 116 -5.73 9.90 2.94
C ALA A 116 -6.67 8.86 3.54
N VAL A 117 -7.95 8.89 3.16
CA VAL A 117 -8.96 7.89 3.56
C VAL A 117 -9.64 7.38 2.30
N PHE A 118 -9.63 6.07 2.10
CA PHE A 118 -10.26 5.43 0.96
C PHE A 118 -10.74 4.02 1.32
N ASP A 119 -11.51 3.40 0.45
CA ASP A 119 -11.99 2.02 0.63
C ASP A 119 -11.21 1.09 -0.32
N ASN A 120 -10.94 -0.15 0.11
CA ASN A 120 -10.41 -1.19 -0.77
C ASN A 120 -11.54 -1.88 -1.56
N GLU A 121 -11.18 -2.84 -2.42
CA GLU A 121 -12.15 -3.62 -3.22
C GLU A 121 -13.21 -4.35 -2.38
N GLU A 122 -12.88 -4.72 -1.13
CA GLU A 122 -13.79 -5.40 -0.21
C GLU A 122 -14.62 -4.40 0.64
N GLY A 123 -14.50 -3.10 0.39
CA GLY A 123 -15.18 -2.05 1.15
C GLY A 123 -14.63 -1.81 2.56
N SER A 124 -13.43 -2.31 2.86
CA SER A 124 -12.76 -1.98 4.11
C SER A 124 -12.08 -0.61 4.02
N LYS A 125 -12.28 0.22 5.04
CA LYS A 125 -11.64 1.53 5.09
C LYS A 125 -10.13 1.40 5.32
N ILE A 126 -9.40 2.22 4.57
CA ILE A 126 -7.95 2.39 4.71
C ILE A 126 -7.69 3.84 5.12
N MET A 127 -6.83 4.04 6.10
CA MET A 127 -6.23 5.33 6.41
C MET A 127 -4.75 5.26 6.09
N ALA A 128 -4.24 6.27 5.41
CA ALA A 128 -2.86 6.32 4.96
C ALA A 128 -2.26 7.70 5.20
N CYS A 129 -0.96 7.71 5.49
CA CYS A 129 -0.16 8.93 5.52
C CYS A 129 1.27 8.63 5.08
N GLU A 130 1.99 9.69 4.71
CA GLU A 130 3.40 9.65 4.42
C GLU A 130 4.14 10.76 5.16
N PHE A 131 5.38 10.49 5.54
CA PHE A 131 6.25 11.46 6.20
C PHE A 131 7.73 11.11 5.98
N THR A 132 8.59 12.07 6.28
CA THR A 132 10.05 11.84 6.32
C THR A 132 10.52 11.99 7.77
N LYS A 133 11.29 11.02 8.25
CA LYS A 133 11.93 11.03 9.55
C LYS A 133 13.33 10.43 9.44
N GLU A 134 14.34 11.08 10.03
CA GLU A 134 15.74 10.62 10.04
C GLU A 134 16.26 10.32 8.63
N ASP A 135 16.01 11.24 7.70
CA ASP A 135 16.35 11.14 6.26
C ASP A 135 15.75 9.93 5.52
N ARG A 136 14.79 9.23 6.13
CA ARG A 136 14.06 8.14 5.50
C ARG A 136 12.63 8.55 5.18
N PHE A 137 12.16 8.08 4.03
CA PHE A 137 10.76 8.21 3.61
C PHE A 137 9.92 7.07 4.21
N TRP A 138 8.73 7.40 4.69
CA TRP A 138 7.77 6.47 5.29
C TRP A 138 6.40 6.60 4.65
N MET A 139 5.78 5.47 4.37
CA MET A 139 4.35 5.35 4.06
C MET A 139 3.72 4.41 5.08
N VAL A 140 2.61 4.82 5.66
CA VAL A 140 1.88 4.06 6.68
C VAL A 140 0.45 3.86 6.22
N TYR A 141 -0.03 2.62 6.27
CA TYR A 141 -1.39 2.27 5.93
C TYR A 141 -2.00 1.45 7.06
N MET A 142 -3.21 1.80 7.44
CA MET A 142 -4.00 1.04 8.41
C MET A 142 -5.33 0.66 7.79
N ILE A 143 -5.65 -0.64 7.86
CA ILE A 143 -6.91 -1.20 7.41
C ILE A 143 -7.48 -2.07 8.51
N ALA A 144 -8.77 -1.97 8.81
CA ALA A 144 -9.39 -2.75 9.86
C ALA A 144 -10.77 -3.28 9.47
N ASN A 145 -11.09 -4.44 10.01
CA ASN A 145 -12.44 -4.92 10.19
C ASN A 145 -12.85 -4.79 11.67
N ARG A 146 -13.96 -5.41 12.06
CA ARG A 146 -14.47 -5.30 13.46
C ARG A 146 -13.48 -5.74 14.53
N LYS A 147 -12.67 -6.79 14.27
CA LYS A 147 -11.83 -7.43 15.29
C LYS A 147 -10.34 -7.35 14.98
N ARG A 148 -9.99 -7.11 13.73
CA ARG A 148 -8.59 -7.17 13.29
C ARG A 148 -8.19 -5.88 12.60
N MET A 149 -6.94 -5.53 12.79
CA MET A 149 -6.30 -4.41 12.11
C MET A 149 -4.99 -4.89 11.49
N ILE A 150 -4.72 -4.41 10.30
CA ILE A 150 -3.44 -4.58 9.62
C ILE A 150 -2.81 -3.20 9.52
N LEU A 151 -1.59 -3.10 10.02
CA LEU A 151 -0.72 -1.95 9.83
C LEU A 151 0.36 -2.37 8.82
N LEU A 152 0.46 -1.62 7.74
CA LEU A 152 1.54 -1.75 6.78
C LEU A 152 2.42 -0.51 6.85
N THR A 153 3.73 -0.73 6.92
CA THR A 153 4.71 0.35 6.89
C THR A 153 5.69 0.07 5.76
N TYR A 154 5.80 1.00 4.83
CA TYR A 154 6.88 1.00 3.85
C TYR A 154 7.88 2.07 4.27
N ASN A 155 9.15 1.73 4.33
CA ASN A 155 10.20 2.71 4.54
C ASN A 155 11.34 2.51 3.54
N SER A 156 11.99 3.62 3.15
CA SER A 156 13.06 3.64 2.15
C SER A 156 13.99 4.81 2.36
N ASP A 157 15.20 4.71 1.82
CA ASP A 157 16.17 5.80 1.82
C ASP A 157 15.78 6.92 0.84
N GLU A 158 14.93 6.61 -0.13
CA GLU A 158 14.46 7.54 -1.16
C GLU A 158 12.94 7.50 -1.30
N THR A 159 12.35 8.60 -1.78
CA THR A 159 10.92 8.61 -2.15
C THR A 159 10.69 7.61 -3.29
N PRO A 160 9.73 6.67 -3.15
CA PRO A 160 9.49 5.65 -4.13
C PRO A 160 9.08 6.25 -5.50
N HIS A 161 9.61 5.67 -6.57
CA HIS A 161 9.22 6.05 -7.92
C HIS A 161 7.80 5.53 -8.26
N ASN A 162 7.18 6.08 -9.29
CA ASN A 162 5.78 5.81 -9.64
C ASN A 162 5.45 4.32 -9.83
N TYR A 163 6.36 3.52 -10.40
CA TYR A 163 6.16 2.09 -10.58
C TYR A 163 5.98 1.38 -9.23
N LEU A 164 6.86 1.64 -8.27
CA LEU A 164 6.80 1.06 -6.94
C LEU A 164 5.56 1.54 -6.15
N VAL A 165 5.17 2.82 -6.31
CA VAL A 165 3.91 3.34 -5.73
C VAL A 165 2.70 2.57 -6.25
N ASN A 166 2.65 2.26 -7.56
CA ASN A 166 1.57 1.46 -8.15
C ASN A 166 1.54 0.04 -7.60
N GLU A 167 2.70 -0.59 -7.43
CA GLU A 167 2.78 -1.93 -6.82
C GLU A 167 2.33 -1.93 -5.37
N LEU A 168 2.79 -0.96 -4.55
CA LEU A 168 2.34 -0.79 -3.18
C LEU A 168 0.82 -0.57 -3.11
N THR A 169 0.27 0.27 -3.98
CA THR A 169 -1.18 0.50 -4.07
C THR A 169 -1.93 -0.80 -4.38
N THR A 170 -1.44 -1.60 -5.34
CA THR A 170 -2.04 -2.89 -5.68
C THR A 170 -2.00 -3.87 -4.50
N VAL A 171 -0.85 -3.97 -3.82
CA VAL A 171 -0.70 -4.81 -2.63
C VAL A 171 -1.73 -4.43 -1.56
N ILE A 172 -1.83 -3.14 -1.23
CA ILE A 172 -2.67 -2.62 -0.15
C ILE A 172 -4.15 -2.77 -0.50
N SER A 173 -4.55 -2.45 -1.73
CA SER A 173 -5.94 -2.57 -2.20
C SER A 173 -6.42 -4.02 -2.25
N SER A 174 -5.53 -4.98 -2.41
CA SER A 174 -5.84 -6.41 -2.48
C SER A 174 -6.04 -7.10 -1.13
N ILE A 175 -5.87 -6.38 -0.02
CA ILE A 175 -5.98 -6.98 1.31
C ILE A 175 -7.41 -7.45 1.58
N ARG A 176 -7.53 -8.71 2.00
CA ARG A 176 -8.79 -9.37 2.38
C ARG A 176 -8.64 -10.01 3.74
N PHE A 177 -9.62 -9.79 4.62
CA PHE A 177 -9.71 -10.46 5.91
C PHE A 177 -10.47 -11.79 5.79
N PHE A 178 -10.13 -12.75 6.69
CA PHE A 178 -10.83 -14.03 6.84
C PHE A 178 -11.46 -14.18 8.20
#